data_40c91a77dba7d64fc4f25cdb67032566
#
_entry.id   40c91a77dba7d64fc4f25cdb67032566
#
_cell.length_a   1.000
_cell.length_b   1.000
_cell.length_c   1.000
_cell.angle_alpha   90.00
_cell.angle_beta   90.00
_cell.angle_gamma   90.00
#
_symmetry.space_group_name_H-M   'P 1'
#
loop_
_entity.id
_entity.type
_entity.pdbx_description
1 polymer ?
#
loop_
_entity_poly.entity_id
_entity_poly.type
_entity_poly.pdbx_seq_one_letter_code
_entity_poly.pdbx_strand_id
1 'polypeptide(L)'
;MKTPDLILCDMFYNFLFPQYLRGNGASLLILIFRVFFGVLFFIHGIDKMMNFQILSENYPSIMGLGSYMTLMVTIFCEFCCSLFLITGLMVRIMLLPMILSMAVAFFDVHDAILSQGELSLIYLVSFVVLYFTGPGKYSIDYLIDLRFQKEKARQSQLDQ
;
A
#
# COMPACT_ATOMS: atom_id res chain seq x y z
N MET A 1 26.11 1.04 24.37
CA MET A 1 24.73 0.54 24.55
C MET A 1 23.80 1.44 23.75
N LYS A 2 23.11 0.93 22.70
CA LYS A 2 22.14 1.75 21.95
C LYS A 2 20.94 2.04 22.85
N THR A 3 20.50 3.31 22.87
CA THR A 3 19.30 3.69 23.60
C THR A 3 18.06 2.98 23.01
N PRO A 4 17.03 2.64 23.81
CA PRO A 4 15.84 1.94 23.33
C PRO A 4 15.15 2.68 22.16
N ASP A 5 15.21 3.99 22.12
CA ASP A 5 14.65 4.83 21.04
C ASP A 5 15.37 4.62 19.71
N LEU A 6 16.69 4.39 19.72
CA LEU A 6 17.49 4.06 18.54
C LEU A 6 17.17 2.66 17.99
N ILE A 7 16.90 1.70 18.88
CA ILE A 7 16.54 0.32 18.47
C ILE A 7 15.15 0.33 17.82
N LEU A 8 14.20 1.09 18.37
CA LEU A 8 12.86 1.22 17.81
C LEU A 8 12.89 1.91 16.44
N CYS A 9 13.71 2.95 16.32
CA CYS A 9 13.91 3.67 15.06
C CYS A 9 14.56 2.78 13.98
N ASP A 10 15.60 2.01 14.33
CA ASP A 10 16.27 1.05 13.43
C ASP A 10 15.30 -0.08 13.02
N MET A 11 14.46 -0.56 13.93
CA MET A 11 13.46 -1.60 13.66
C MET A 11 12.37 -1.09 12.72
N PHE A 12 11.86 0.12 12.97
CA PHE A 12 10.85 0.77 12.11
C PHE A 12 11.42 1.10 10.74
N TYR A 13 12.68 1.54 10.67
CA TYR A 13 13.40 1.79 9.43
C TYR A 13 13.58 0.52 8.59
N ASN A 14 14.03 -0.58 9.19
CA ASN A 14 14.19 -1.85 8.48
C ASN A 14 12.84 -2.46 8.03
N PHE A 15 11.77 -2.17 8.77
CA PHE A 15 10.43 -2.55 8.36
C PHE A 15 9.96 -1.78 7.12
N LEU A 16 10.22 -0.47 7.07
CA LEU A 16 9.83 0.37 5.93
C LEU A 16 10.69 0.11 4.69
N PHE A 17 11.99 -0.17 4.88
CA PHE A 17 12.98 -0.29 3.80
C PHE A 17 13.68 -1.65 3.77
N PRO A 18 13.01 -2.74 3.42
CA PRO A 18 13.64 -4.06 3.37
C PRO A 18 14.68 -4.13 2.26
N GLN A 19 15.88 -4.56 2.64
CA GLN A 19 17.01 -4.66 1.69
C GLN A 19 16.99 -5.93 0.82
N TYR A 20 16.00 -6.81 1.01
CA TYR A 20 16.05 -8.20 0.55
C TYR A 20 15.95 -8.38 -0.97
N LEU A 21 15.27 -7.51 -1.72
CA LEU A 21 15.05 -7.66 -3.17
C LEU A 21 15.69 -6.51 -3.99
N ARG A 22 16.98 -6.29 -3.80
CA ARG A 22 17.73 -5.24 -4.51
C ARG A 22 18.30 -5.64 -5.88
N GLY A 23 17.96 -6.80 -6.44
CA GLY A 23 18.29 -7.17 -7.82
C GLY A 23 17.60 -6.24 -8.83
N ASN A 24 18.28 -5.82 -9.90
CA ASN A 24 17.70 -4.88 -10.88
C ASN A 24 16.47 -5.48 -11.57
N GLY A 25 16.49 -6.76 -11.95
CA GLY A 25 15.37 -7.44 -12.57
C GLY A 25 14.17 -7.57 -11.63
N ALA A 26 14.39 -8.01 -10.38
CA ALA A 26 13.32 -8.12 -9.39
C ALA A 26 12.68 -6.75 -9.09
N SER A 27 13.48 -5.70 -8.98
CA SER A 27 12.99 -4.35 -8.74
C SER A 27 12.15 -3.81 -9.88
N LEU A 28 12.49 -4.16 -11.14
CA LEU A 28 11.71 -3.79 -12.32
C LEU A 28 10.36 -4.53 -12.35
N LEU A 29 10.35 -5.82 -12.04
CA LEU A 29 9.10 -6.58 -11.93
C LEU A 29 8.18 -6.02 -10.84
N ILE A 30 8.72 -5.68 -9.67
CA ILE A 30 7.98 -5.03 -8.58
C ILE A 30 7.40 -3.69 -9.05
N LEU A 31 8.17 -2.87 -9.79
CA LEU A 31 7.68 -1.61 -10.35
C LEU A 31 6.48 -1.84 -11.28
N ILE A 32 6.63 -2.76 -12.25
CA ILE A 32 5.55 -3.07 -13.22
C ILE A 32 4.31 -3.56 -12.48
N PHE A 33 4.46 -4.51 -11.57
CA PHE A 33 3.37 -5.08 -10.78
C PHE A 33 2.66 -4.01 -9.93
N ARG A 34 3.42 -3.15 -9.26
CA ARG A 34 2.92 -2.05 -8.45
C ARG A 34 2.15 -1.01 -9.27
N VAL A 35 2.70 -0.59 -10.41
CA VAL A 35 2.05 0.38 -11.29
C VAL A 35 0.79 -0.22 -11.91
N PHE A 36 0.84 -1.45 -12.37
CA PHE A 36 -0.29 -2.14 -12.97
C PHE A 36 -1.48 -2.25 -11.99
N PHE A 37 -1.28 -2.85 -10.82
CA PHE A 37 -2.35 -2.98 -9.83
C PHE A 37 -2.76 -1.64 -9.22
N GLY A 38 -1.82 -0.72 -9.04
CA GLY A 38 -2.11 0.63 -8.58
C GLY A 38 -3.01 1.40 -9.53
N VAL A 39 -2.74 1.36 -10.83
CA VAL A 39 -3.58 2.03 -11.86
C VAL A 39 -4.96 1.42 -11.94
N LEU A 40 -5.07 0.09 -11.96
CA LEU A 40 -6.37 -0.57 -11.98
C LEU A 40 -7.20 -0.20 -10.75
N PHE A 41 -6.59 -0.19 -9.57
CA PHE A 41 -7.27 0.15 -8.32
C PHE A 41 -7.66 1.64 -8.27
N PHE A 42 -6.83 2.50 -8.83
CA PHE A 42 -7.11 3.92 -8.99
C PHE A 42 -8.34 4.19 -9.87
N ILE A 43 -8.47 3.46 -10.98
CA ILE A 43 -9.63 3.55 -11.88
C ILE A 43 -10.93 3.17 -11.15
N HIS A 44 -10.91 2.11 -10.31
CA HIS A 44 -12.05 1.75 -9.48
C HIS A 44 -12.45 2.85 -8.49
N GLY A 45 -11.45 3.54 -7.90
CA GLY A 45 -11.69 4.70 -7.03
C GLY A 45 -12.32 5.87 -7.75
N ILE A 46 -11.88 6.18 -8.98
CA ILE A 46 -12.49 7.23 -9.83
C ILE A 46 -13.93 6.87 -10.15
N ASP A 47 -14.20 5.64 -10.59
CA ASP A 47 -15.54 5.20 -10.95
C ASP A 47 -16.52 5.36 -9.77
N LYS A 48 -16.13 4.93 -8.57
CA LYS A 48 -16.95 5.13 -7.36
C LYS A 48 -17.14 6.61 -7.01
N MET A 49 -16.12 7.44 -7.22
CA MET A 49 -16.21 8.87 -6.96
C MET A 49 -17.18 9.57 -7.93
N MET A 50 -17.15 9.20 -9.20
CA MET A 50 -18.07 9.75 -10.22
C MET A 50 -19.52 9.31 -9.99
N ASN A 51 -19.73 8.08 -9.50
CA ASN A 51 -21.05 7.53 -9.23
C ASN A 51 -21.46 7.64 -7.75
N PHE A 52 -20.84 8.56 -7.01
CA PHE A 52 -20.96 8.67 -5.56
C PHE A 52 -22.41 8.80 -5.08
N GLN A 53 -23.23 9.64 -5.72
CA GLN A 53 -24.62 9.89 -5.32
C GLN A 53 -25.47 8.62 -5.40
N ILE A 54 -25.30 7.85 -6.48
CA ILE A 54 -26.07 6.62 -6.73
C ILE A 54 -25.60 5.52 -5.76
N LEU A 55 -24.30 5.42 -5.55
CA LEU A 55 -23.71 4.38 -4.70
C LEU A 55 -23.94 4.64 -3.21
N SER A 56 -23.97 5.90 -2.76
CA SER A 56 -24.07 6.24 -1.33
C SER A 56 -25.35 5.75 -0.65
N GLU A 57 -26.44 5.58 -1.42
CA GLU A 57 -27.73 5.09 -0.89
C GLU A 57 -27.76 3.56 -0.73
N ASN A 58 -27.08 2.83 -1.62
CA ASN A 58 -27.18 1.38 -1.73
C ASN A 58 -25.84 0.64 -1.48
N TYR A 59 -24.79 1.34 -1.02
CA TYR A 59 -23.50 0.72 -0.77
C TYR A 59 -23.56 -0.23 0.43
N PRO A 60 -22.90 -1.41 0.40
CA PRO A 60 -22.86 -2.33 1.52
C PRO A 60 -22.36 -1.63 2.79
N SER A 61 -23.16 -1.64 3.84
CA SER A 61 -22.75 -1.10 5.14
C SER A 61 -21.88 -2.13 5.85
N ILE A 62 -20.61 -1.77 6.10
CA ILE A 62 -19.61 -2.63 6.71
C ILE A 62 -19.33 -2.16 8.13
N MET A 63 -19.20 -3.09 9.07
CA MET A 63 -18.89 -2.82 10.49
C MET A 63 -19.81 -1.78 11.16
N GLY A 64 -21.04 -1.61 10.68
CA GLY A 64 -22.01 -0.67 11.24
C GLY A 64 -21.74 0.82 10.92
N LEU A 65 -20.82 1.13 10.01
CA LEU A 65 -20.46 2.51 9.64
C LEU A 65 -21.54 3.20 8.77
N GLY A 66 -22.50 2.46 8.24
CA GLY A 66 -23.47 2.97 7.26
C GLY A 66 -22.89 3.10 5.85
N SER A 67 -23.78 3.09 4.83
CA SER A 67 -23.40 3.06 3.41
C SER A 67 -22.52 4.24 3.00
N TYR A 68 -22.86 5.44 3.44
CA TYR A 68 -22.13 6.67 3.10
C TYR A 68 -20.69 6.64 3.58
N MET A 69 -20.44 6.33 4.86
CA MET A 69 -19.11 6.31 5.44
C MET A 69 -18.26 5.16 4.88
N THR A 70 -18.86 4.00 4.67
CA THR A 70 -18.19 2.84 4.05
C THR A 70 -17.71 3.21 2.65
N LEU A 71 -18.55 3.85 1.83
CA LEU A 71 -18.19 4.30 0.49
C LEU A 71 -17.05 5.32 0.51
N MET A 72 -17.08 6.30 1.43
CA MET A 72 -16.02 7.30 1.57
C MET A 72 -14.67 6.67 1.91
N VAL A 73 -14.64 5.75 2.86
CA VAL A 73 -13.42 5.02 3.22
C VAL A 73 -12.90 4.18 2.05
N THR A 74 -13.80 3.50 1.33
CA THR A 74 -13.43 2.71 0.15
C THR A 74 -12.82 3.59 -0.94
N ILE A 75 -13.43 4.73 -1.27
CA ILE A 75 -12.89 5.69 -2.24
C ILE A 75 -11.51 6.19 -1.79
N PHE A 76 -11.34 6.53 -0.51
CA PHE A 76 -10.04 6.93 0.01
C PHE A 76 -8.98 5.86 -0.20
N CYS A 77 -9.28 4.59 0.10
CA CYS A 77 -8.36 3.48 -0.11
C CYS A 77 -8.04 3.27 -1.60
N GLU A 78 -9.05 3.33 -2.46
CA GLU A 78 -8.90 3.05 -3.88
C GLU A 78 -8.26 4.21 -4.65
N PHE A 79 -8.57 5.45 -4.31
CA PHE A 79 -8.06 6.62 -5.00
C PHE A 79 -6.75 7.13 -4.38
N CYS A 80 -6.76 7.51 -3.09
CA CYS A 80 -5.58 8.11 -2.47
C CYS A 80 -4.45 7.10 -2.28
N CYS A 81 -4.72 5.92 -1.69
CA CYS A 81 -3.65 4.96 -1.41
C CYS A 81 -3.03 4.39 -2.70
N SER A 82 -3.82 4.27 -3.78
CA SER A 82 -3.28 3.83 -5.08
C SER A 82 -2.29 4.83 -5.69
N LEU A 83 -2.51 6.14 -5.55
CA LEU A 83 -1.54 7.16 -6.00
C LEU A 83 -0.19 7.02 -5.27
N PHE A 84 -0.23 6.79 -3.96
CA PHE A 84 0.97 6.54 -3.18
C PHE A 84 1.64 5.22 -3.59
N LEU A 85 0.84 4.19 -3.90
CA LEU A 85 1.35 2.92 -4.40
C LEU A 85 2.05 3.10 -5.76
N ILE A 86 1.44 3.80 -6.72
CA ILE A 86 2.00 4.05 -8.06
C ILE A 86 3.33 4.80 -7.94
N THR A 87 3.37 5.87 -7.17
CA THR A 87 4.59 6.68 -6.98
C THR A 87 5.66 5.96 -6.16
N GLY A 88 5.25 5.01 -5.34
CA GLY A 88 6.16 4.28 -4.45
C GLY A 88 6.56 5.06 -3.21
N LEU A 89 5.63 5.87 -2.70
CA LEU A 89 5.80 6.63 -1.48
C LEU A 89 5.03 5.97 -0.34
N MET A 90 5.72 5.69 0.79
CA MET A 90 5.16 5.03 1.97
C MET A 90 4.40 3.73 1.63
N VAL A 91 4.93 2.95 0.68
CA VAL A 91 4.24 1.81 0.06
C VAL A 91 3.67 0.85 1.10
N ARG A 92 4.42 0.47 2.11
CA ARG A 92 3.98 -0.48 3.13
C ARG A 92 2.83 0.03 3.98
N ILE A 93 2.85 1.33 4.34
CA ILE A 93 1.79 1.94 5.14
C ILE A 93 0.51 2.01 4.31
N MET A 94 0.61 2.42 3.04
CA MET A 94 -0.56 2.57 2.17
C MET A 94 -1.16 1.22 1.74
N LEU A 95 -0.37 0.16 1.71
CA LEU A 95 -0.88 -1.19 1.43
C LEU A 95 -1.76 -1.75 2.57
N LEU A 96 -1.57 -1.33 3.82
CA LEU A 96 -2.38 -1.83 4.94
C LEU A 96 -3.88 -1.56 4.77
N PRO A 97 -4.33 -0.30 4.56
CA PRO A 97 -5.74 -0.02 4.33
C PRO A 97 -6.26 -0.66 3.04
N MET A 98 -5.42 -0.78 1.99
CA MET A 98 -5.81 -1.45 0.74
C MET A 98 -6.04 -2.96 0.94
N ILE A 99 -5.17 -3.65 1.68
CA ILE A 99 -5.31 -5.06 2.06
C ILE A 99 -6.59 -5.24 2.89
N LEU A 100 -6.79 -4.39 3.90
CA LEU A 100 -7.96 -4.46 4.76
C LEU A 100 -9.26 -4.26 3.96
N SER A 101 -9.30 -3.25 3.08
CA SER A 101 -10.46 -2.97 2.23
C SER A 101 -10.81 -4.17 1.33
N MET A 102 -9.81 -4.81 0.71
CA MET A 102 -10.05 -5.98 -0.15
C MET A 102 -10.39 -7.24 0.64
N ALA A 103 -9.82 -7.41 1.83
CA ALA A 103 -10.20 -8.51 2.72
C ALA A 103 -11.68 -8.39 3.14
N VAL A 104 -12.09 -7.20 3.57
CA VAL A 104 -13.50 -6.93 3.92
C VAL A 104 -14.42 -7.13 2.71
N ALA A 105 -14.04 -6.62 1.54
CA ALA A 105 -14.81 -6.83 0.32
C ALA A 105 -14.98 -8.32 -0.01
N PHE A 106 -13.94 -9.13 0.16
CA PHE A 106 -14.00 -10.56 -0.14
C PHE A 106 -14.81 -11.34 0.90
N PHE A 107 -14.56 -11.11 2.20
CA PHE A 107 -15.18 -11.90 3.27
C PHE A 107 -16.59 -11.42 3.65
N ASP A 108 -16.82 -10.10 3.77
CA ASP A 108 -18.07 -9.56 4.27
C ASP A 108 -19.09 -9.22 3.15
N VAL A 109 -18.60 -8.79 1.97
CA VAL A 109 -19.50 -8.41 0.86
C VAL A 109 -19.78 -9.58 -0.06
N HIS A 110 -18.80 -10.45 -0.29
CA HIS A 110 -18.93 -11.60 -1.21
C HIS A 110 -19.00 -12.95 -0.48
N ASP A 111 -19.20 -12.97 0.86
CA ASP A 111 -19.32 -14.19 1.68
C ASP A 111 -18.22 -15.24 1.41
N ALA A 112 -17.01 -14.79 1.03
CA ALA A 112 -15.91 -15.63 0.58
C ALA A 112 -16.24 -16.55 -0.61
N ILE A 113 -17.27 -16.22 -1.39
CA ILE A 113 -17.66 -16.96 -2.60
C ILE A 113 -16.73 -16.57 -3.74
N LEU A 114 -15.92 -17.52 -4.20
CA LEU A 114 -14.87 -17.28 -5.21
C LEU A 114 -15.43 -16.70 -6.51
N SER A 115 -16.57 -17.17 -6.97
CA SER A 115 -17.18 -16.71 -8.24
C SER A 115 -17.66 -15.25 -8.22
N GLN A 116 -17.91 -14.68 -7.06
CA GLN A 116 -18.36 -13.29 -6.90
C GLN A 116 -17.22 -12.37 -6.41
N GLY A 117 -16.34 -12.90 -5.57
CA GLY A 117 -15.23 -12.17 -4.95
C GLY A 117 -13.86 -12.36 -5.64
N GLU A 118 -13.81 -12.96 -6.83
CA GLU A 118 -12.55 -13.26 -7.53
C GLU A 118 -11.65 -12.02 -7.67
N LEU A 119 -12.23 -10.90 -8.09
CA LEU A 119 -11.50 -9.65 -8.27
C LEU A 119 -10.91 -9.13 -6.94
N SER A 120 -11.70 -9.15 -5.87
CA SER A 120 -11.26 -8.73 -4.53
C SER A 120 -10.14 -9.61 -4.01
N LEU A 121 -10.22 -10.93 -4.27
CA LEU A 121 -9.18 -11.89 -3.90
C LEU A 121 -7.87 -11.65 -4.68
N ILE A 122 -7.95 -11.41 -6.00
CA ILE A 122 -6.77 -11.10 -6.83
C ILE A 122 -6.05 -9.85 -6.31
N TYR A 123 -6.78 -8.78 -6.01
CA TYR A 123 -6.20 -7.58 -5.42
C TYR A 123 -5.62 -7.85 -4.03
N LEU A 124 -6.34 -8.57 -3.17
CA LEU A 124 -5.87 -8.92 -1.84
C LEU A 124 -4.52 -9.64 -1.88
N VAL A 125 -4.43 -10.72 -2.67
CA VAL A 125 -3.18 -11.49 -2.83
C VAL A 125 -2.07 -10.61 -3.40
N SER A 126 -2.37 -9.80 -4.41
CA SER A 126 -1.41 -8.91 -5.05
C SER A 126 -0.84 -7.88 -4.07
N PHE A 127 -1.69 -7.27 -3.25
CA PHE A 127 -1.26 -6.30 -2.23
C PHE A 127 -0.48 -6.96 -1.10
N VAL A 128 -0.84 -8.17 -0.68
CA VAL A 128 -0.07 -8.95 0.30
C VAL A 128 1.32 -9.27 -0.25
N VAL A 129 1.43 -9.71 -1.50
CA VAL A 129 2.73 -9.95 -2.16
C VAL A 129 3.55 -8.67 -2.21
N LEU A 130 2.96 -7.52 -2.62
CA LEU A 130 3.64 -6.23 -2.64
C LEU A 130 4.08 -5.77 -1.24
N TYR A 131 3.30 -6.06 -0.20
CA TYR A 131 3.65 -5.73 1.18
C TYR A 131 4.93 -6.43 1.64
N PHE A 132 5.08 -7.71 1.32
CA PHE A 132 6.27 -8.49 1.66
C PHE A 132 7.47 -8.16 0.77
N THR A 133 7.27 -7.93 -0.53
CA THR A 133 8.35 -7.59 -1.46
C THR A 133 8.89 -6.18 -1.23
N GLY A 134 8.03 -5.27 -0.75
CA GLY A 134 8.38 -3.88 -0.47
C GLY A 134 8.43 -2.99 -1.73
N PRO A 135 8.89 -1.72 -1.59
CA PRO A 135 8.79 -0.70 -2.64
C PRO A 135 9.67 -0.92 -3.87
N GLY A 136 10.75 -1.71 -3.77
CA GLY A 136 11.74 -1.89 -4.84
C GLY A 136 12.65 -0.68 -5.06
N LYS A 137 13.68 -0.82 -5.92
CA LYS A 137 14.66 0.26 -6.22
C LYS A 137 14.04 1.45 -6.97
N TYR A 138 12.99 1.22 -7.75
CA TYR A 138 12.32 2.25 -8.54
C TYR A 138 11.14 2.85 -7.78
N SER A 139 11.40 3.37 -6.58
CA SER A 139 10.41 3.98 -5.68
C SER A 139 10.94 5.26 -5.07
N ILE A 140 10.05 6.17 -4.68
CA ILE A 140 10.40 7.37 -3.93
C ILE A 140 10.97 6.98 -2.56
N ASP A 141 10.43 5.93 -1.92
CA ASP A 141 10.94 5.40 -0.66
C ASP A 141 12.43 5.02 -0.75
N TYR A 142 12.85 4.43 -1.87
CA TYR A 142 14.27 4.09 -2.08
C TYR A 142 15.16 5.33 -2.25
N LEU A 143 14.66 6.37 -2.92
CA LEU A 143 15.39 7.64 -3.05
C LEU A 143 15.57 8.33 -1.70
N ILE A 144 14.55 8.27 -0.85
CA ILE A 144 14.58 8.79 0.52
C ILE A 144 15.60 8.00 1.34
N ASP A 145 15.57 6.65 1.27
CA ASP A 145 16.51 5.77 1.95
C ASP A 145 17.97 6.11 1.58
N LEU A 146 18.26 6.29 0.28
CA LEU A 146 19.60 6.66 -0.18
C LEU A 146 20.09 8.01 0.38
N ARG A 147 19.19 8.98 0.55
CA ARG A 147 19.54 10.28 1.14
C ARG A 147 19.89 10.12 2.61
N PHE A 148 19.07 9.42 3.38
CA PHE A 148 19.33 9.15 4.79
C PHE A 148 20.66 8.40 5.02
N GLN A 149 20.94 7.40 4.20
CA GLN A 149 22.22 6.67 4.28
C GLN A 149 23.43 7.56 4.01
N LYS A 150 23.35 8.47 3.01
CA LYS A 150 24.41 9.42 2.73
C LYS A 150 24.66 10.43 3.85
N GLU A 151 23.59 10.94 4.46
CA GLU A 151 23.70 11.86 5.60
C GLU A 151 24.30 11.17 6.82
N LYS A 152 23.88 9.95 7.13
CA LYS A 152 24.44 9.15 8.22
C LYS A 152 25.93 8.84 8.02
N ALA A 153 26.34 8.53 6.79
CA ALA A 153 27.74 8.32 6.44
C ALA A 153 28.58 9.61 6.57
N ARG A 154 28.00 10.77 6.20
CA ARG A 154 28.67 12.08 6.36
C ARG A 154 28.87 12.47 7.82
N GLN A 155 27.86 12.25 8.65
CA GLN A 155 27.97 12.52 10.10
C GLN A 155 29.03 11.63 10.76
N SER A 156 29.09 10.34 10.43
CA SER A 156 30.10 9.44 10.98
C SER A 156 31.55 9.79 10.58
N GLN A 157 31.77 10.53 9.49
CA GLN A 157 33.07 11.04 9.09
C GLN A 157 33.46 12.35 9.81
N LEU A 158 32.49 13.13 10.27
CA LEU A 158 32.72 14.36 11.02
C LEU A 158 33.02 14.11 12.51
N ASP A 159 32.57 12.96 13.03
CA ASP A 159 32.74 12.53 14.42
C ASP A 159 34.08 11.76 14.64
N GLN A 160 34.89 11.56 13.59
CA GLN A 160 36.26 10.97 13.65
C GLN A 160 37.35 12.03 13.59
#